data_620d67d1fd031706999b68bd56a8a786
#
_entry.id   620d67d1fd031706999b68bd56a8a786
#
_cell.length_a   1.000
_cell.length_b   1.000
_cell.length_c   1.000
_cell.angle_alpha   90.00
_cell.angle_beta   90.00
_cell.angle_gamma   90.00
#
_symmetry.space_group_name_H-M   'P 1'
#
loop_
_entity.id
_entity.type
_entity.pdbx_description
1 polymer ?
#
loop_
_entity_poly.entity_id
_entity_poly.type
_entity_poly.pdbx_seq_one_letter_code
_entity_poly.pdbx_strand_id
1 'polypeptide(L)'
;MANCAIVGINWGDEGKGRMVDLLTEDYDIVVRFQGGGNAGHTVINEKGKFALHLLPSGVFRDGVVNILGNGVAVDPENLWAEMQEVMSKDVALTPENLKISDRASILLPWHRDMDELEEQRLADKKYGSTKQGIAPFYSDKYQKKTILAGELFYPEDLKAHLADLMEWKNLTLTKVYGAKPYTMEMLEEWLETYCEKIKPYICDTGSFLKEAQASGKSILFEAQLGSLRDLDYGIYPYTTSSNTTAAYAPIGSGLPSAKITDVVGVVKAYSTCVGEGPFVCEMFGDEAEELRKNGFEYGAKTGRPRRVGPIDIVATRYGVEVQAATAIALTKLDVLSYMDKIPVCTHYLLNGEQTDRFPFPSALKKAKPVIEYFDGWKCDISGARTWDDLPKAAQEYVKYIEKQIGCPIKYVSVGPERDSIVIR
;
A
#
# COMPACT_ATOMS: atom_id res chain seq x y z
N MET A 1 -2.79 18.52 18.06
CA MET A 1 -1.85 17.95 17.07
C MET A 1 -2.61 16.91 16.28
N ALA A 2 -2.67 17.03 14.97
CA ALA A 2 -3.37 16.08 14.13
C ALA A 2 -2.37 14.98 13.70
N ASN A 3 -2.60 13.75 14.13
CA ASN A 3 -1.97 12.57 13.57
C ASN A 3 -2.99 11.90 12.65
N CYS A 4 -2.69 11.83 11.37
CA CYS A 4 -3.56 11.24 10.37
C CYS A 4 -2.93 9.98 9.79
N ALA A 5 -3.73 8.95 9.55
CA ALA A 5 -3.31 7.79 8.77
C ALA A 5 -4.06 7.75 7.43
N ILE A 6 -3.32 7.56 6.34
CA ILE A 6 -3.90 7.31 5.03
C ILE A 6 -3.77 5.82 4.72
N VAL A 7 -4.92 5.17 4.58
CA VAL A 7 -5.03 3.71 4.47
C VAL A 7 -5.85 3.30 3.25
N GLY A 8 -5.60 2.09 2.73
CA GLY A 8 -6.45 1.49 1.70
C GLY A 8 -7.62 0.74 2.32
N ILE A 9 -8.79 0.92 1.76
CA ILE A 9 -10.00 0.28 2.27
C ILE A 9 -10.21 -1.11 1.66
N ASN A 10 -9.88 -1.30 0.40
CA ASN A 10 -10.16 -2.55 -0.31
C ASN A 10 -8.89 -3.40 -0.54
N TRP A 11 -8.54 -3.69 -1.78
CA TRP A 11 -7.42 -4.60 -2.14
C TRP A 11 -6.08 -3.90 -2.36
N GLY A 12 -5.99 -2.59 -2.23
CA GLY A 12 -4.83 -1.79 -2.61
C GLY A 12 -5.02 -1.11 -3.97
N ASP A 13 -4.02 -0.30 -4.36
CA ASP A 13 -4.02 0.48 -5.62
C ASP A 13 -5.16 1.51 -5.72
N GLU A 14 -5.71 1.96 -4.59
CA GLU A 14 -6.81 2.93 -4.55
C GLU A 14 -6.36 4.38 -4.83
N GLY A 15 -5.05 4.65 -4.88
CA GLY A 15 -4.49 5.99 -5.09
C GLY A 15 -4.02 6.67 -3.81
N LYS A 16 -3.56 5.90 -2.81
CA LYS A 16 -3.05 6.43 -1.54
C LYS A 16 -1.91 7.42 -1.71
N GLY A 17 -0.91 7.12 -2.56
CA GLY A 17 0.24 7.99 -2.76
C GLY A 17 -0.17 9.41 -3.18
N ARG A 18 -1.18 9.55 -4.06
CA ARG A 18 -1.73 10.85 -4.43
C ARG A 18 -2.38 11.56 -3.23
N MET A 19 -3.13 10.83 -2.41
CA MET A 19 -3.75 11.42 -1.22
C MET A 19 -2.72 11.82 -0.17
N VAL A 20 -1.64 11.06 -0.03
CA VAL A 20 -0.50 11.43 0.82
C VAL A 20 0.16 12.71 0.28
N ASP A 21 0.52 12.75 -1.00
CA ASP A 21 1.13 13.94 -1.62
C ASP A 21 0.24 15.19 -1.47
N LEU A 22 -1.07 15.05 -1.63
CA LEU A 22 -2.02 16.14 -1.44
C LEU A 22 -2.04 16.64 0.01
N LEU A 23 -2.23 15.72 0.97
CA LEU A 23 -2.42 16.08 2.36
C LEU A 23 -1.11 16.43 3.09
N THR A 24 0.04 16.03 2.54
CA THR A 24 1.35 16.33 3.14
C THR A 24 1.60 17.84 3.31
N GLU A 25 0.90 18.70 2.58
CA GLU A 25 0.99 20.16 2.75
C GLU A 25 0.67 20.62 4.19
N ASP A 26 -0.20 19.88 4.89
CA ASP A 26 -0.62 20.18 6.25
C ASP A 26 0.20 19.45 7.33
N TYR A 27 1.25 18.70 6.94
CA TYR A 27 2.01 17.85 7.86
C TYR A 27 3.52 18.12 7.80
N ASP A 28 4.16 18.04 8.97
CA ASP A 28 5.60 18.19 9.12
C ASP A 28 6.38 16.92 8.78
N ILE A 29 5.76 15.75 9.00
CA ILE A 29 6.44 14.45 8.90
C ILE A 29 5.52 13.45 8.19
N VAL A 30 6.08 12.67 7.26
CA VAL A 30 5.42 11.51 6.64
C VAL A 30 6.15 10.23 7.03
N VAL A 31 5.42 9.24 7.55
CA VAL A 31 5.99 7.97 8.01
C VAL A 31 5.36 6.78 7.28
N ARG A 32 6.17 6.03 6.52
CA ARG A 32 5.82 4.68 6.07
C ARG A 32 6.00 3.72 7.25
N PHE A 33 4.96 2.99 7.63
CA PHE A 33 4.97 2.20 8.86
C PHE A 33 4.93 0.68 8.63
N GLN A 34 4.72 0.20 7.38
CA GLN A 34 4.64 -1.23 7.07
C GLN A 34 4.87 -1.49 5.58
N GLY A 35 4.97 -2.78 5.21
CA GLY A 35 5.17 -3.23 3.84
C GLY A 35 6.62 -3.09 3.38
N GLY A 36 6.83 -3.07 2.09
CA GLY A 36 8.15 -3.00 1.45
C GLY A 36 8.00 -2.60 -0.02
N GLY A 37 8.86 -3.11 -0.89
CA GLY A 37 8.85 -2.81 -2.33
C GLY A 37 7.71 -3.47 -3.14
N ASN A 38 6.74 -4.09 -2.50
CA ASN A 38 5.70 -4.91 -3.14
C ASN A 38 4.46 -4.14 -3.63
N ALA A 39 4.33 -2.86 -3.32
CA ALA A 39 3.28 -2.00 -3.88
C ALA A 39 3.87 -0.72 -4.45
N GLY A 40 3.20 -0.12 -5.42
CA GLY A 40 3.62 1.13 -6.04
C GLY A 40 2.66 2.26 -5.72
N HIS A 41 3.20 3.38 -5.23
CA HIS A 41 2.46 4.63 -5.04
C HIS A 41 2.76 5.57 -6.21
N THR A 42 1.79 5.76 -7.10
CA THR A 42 1.96 6.72 -8.19
C THR A 42 1.66 8.14 -7.69
N VAL A 43 2.64 9.02 -7.88
CA VAL A 43 2.52 10.46 -7.65
C VAL A 43 2.76 11.18 -8.96
N ILE A 44 1.88 12.12 -9.30
CA ILE A 44 2.01 12.99 -10.48
C ILE A 44 2.04 14.43 -9.98
N ASN A 45 3.13 15.12 -10.25
CA ASN A 45 3.32 16.51 -9.85
C ASN A 45 4.11 17.27 -10.93
N GLU A 46 4.50 18.51 -10.65
CA GLU A 46 5.26 19.39 -11.55
C GLU A 46 6.64 18.84 -11.95
N LYS A 47 7.21 17.91 -11.15
CA LYS A 47 8.50 17.26 -11.43
C LYS A 47 8.35 16.01 -12.31
N GLY A 48 7.12 15.53 -12.51
CA GLY A 48 6.82 14.39 -13.38
C GLY A 48 5.91 13.35 -12.75
N LYS A 49 5.97 12.15 -13.31
CA LYS A 49 5.27 10.96 -12.83
C LYS A 49 6.26 10.01 -12.18
N PHE A 50 5.99 9.61 -10.95
CA PHE A 50 6.81 8.72 -10.15
C PHE A 50 5.99 7.51 -9.68
N ALA A 51 6.63 6.36 -9.59
CA ALA A 51 6.06 5.14 -9.03
C ALA A 51 6.90 4.71 -7.82
N LEU A 52 6.62 5.30 -6.66
CA LEU A 52 7.35 5.02 -5.43
C LEU A 52 6.96 3.66 -4.85
N HIS A 53 7.94 2.90 -4.41
CA HIS A 53 7.75 1.59 -3.79
C HIS A 53 8.12 1.61 -2.29
N LEU A 54 9.22 2.23 -1.93
CA LEU A 54 9.74 2.32 -0.57
C LEU A 54 9.72 3.73 -0.02
N LEU A 55 10.10 4.72 -0.82
CA LEU A 55 10.08 6.12 -0.39
C LEU A 55 8.66 6.55 0.01
N PRO A 56 8.52 7.33 1.09
CA PRO A 56 7.25 7.98 1.40
C PRO A 56 6.86 8.98 0.30
N SER A 57 5.55 9.12 0.04
CA SER A 57 5.06 10.04 -0.99
C SER A 57 5.27 11.53 -0.66
N GLY A 58 5.66 11.83 0.58
CA GLY A 58 5.98 13.18 1.04
C GLY A 58 7.35 13.71 0.59
N VAL A 59 8.21 12.90 -0.06
CA VAL A 59 9.56 13.31 -0.50
C VAL A 59 9.56 14.45 -1.53
N PHE A 60 8.42 14.76 -2.13
CA PHE A 60 8.25 15.84 -3.10
C PHE A 60 7.89 17.19 -2.47
N ARG A 61 7.77 17.26 -1.12
CA ARG A 61 7.41 18.47 -0.39
C ARG A 61 8.60 19.00 0.40
N ASP A 62 8.94 20.25 0.15
CA ASP A 62 10.00 20.94 0.87
C ASP A 62 9.63 21.12 2.35
N GLY A 63 10.62 20.96 3.23
CA GLY A 63 10.43 21.12 4.66
C GLY A 63 9.79 19.94 5.39
N VAL A 64 9.38 18.88 4.67
CA VAL A 64 8.80 17.67 5.23
C VAL A 64 9.88 16.62 5.51
N VAL A 65 9.85 16.01 6.68
CA VAL A 65 10.70 14.87 7.00
C VAL A 65 10.00 13.57 6.67
N ASN A 66 10.67 12.71 5.93
CA ASN A 66 10.16 11.43 5.46
C ASN A 66 10.83 10.27 6.22
N ILE A 67 10.07 9.30 6.70
CA ILE A 67 10.58 8.24 7.57
C ILE A 67 10.15 6.87 7.07
N LEU A 68 11.11 5.94 6.98
CA LEU A 68 10.86 4.51 6.93
C LEU A 68 10.91 3.95 8.35
N GLY A 69 9.74 3.60 8.89
CA GLY A 69 9.59 3.17 10.28
C GLY A 69 9.95 1.70 10.52
N ASN A 70 9.88 1.28 11.78
CA ASN A 70 10.26 -0.07 12.27
C ASN A 70 9.57 -1.23 11.54
N GLY A 71 8.34 -1.00 11.07
CA GLY A 71 7.54 -2.03 10.42
C GLY A 71 7.86 -2.26 8.95
N VAL A 72 8.69 -1.40 8.34
CA VAL A 72 9.03 -1.49 6.91
C VAL A 72 10.08 -2.58 6.66
N ALA A 73 9.88 -3.34 5.58
CA ALA A 73 10.89 -4.22 4.99
C ALA A 73 11.82 -3.36 4.14
N VAL A 74 12.95 -2.94 4.69
CA VAL A 74 13.91 -2.09 4.00
C VAL A 74 14.74 -2.93 3.04
N ASP A 75 14.55 -2.73 1.76
CA ASP A 75 15.31 -3.33 0.68
C ASP A 75 16.34 -2.31 0.19
N PRO A 76 17.63 -2.44 0.55
CA PRO A 76 18.64 -1.42 0.25
C PRO A 76 18.86 -1.21 -1.24
N GLU A 77 18.81 -2.27 -2.04
CA GLU A 77 18.99 -2.20 -3.49
C GLU A 77 17.86 -1.43 -4.17
N ASN A 78 16.60 -1.82 -3.90
CA ASN A 78 15.44 -1.12 -4.46
C ASN A 78 15.33 0.31 -3.93
N LEU A 79 15.61 0.53 -2.64
CA LEU A 79 15.57 1.85 -2.04
C LEU A 79 16.59 2.79 -2.67
N TRP A 80 17.83 2.33 -2.84
CA TRP A 80 18.88 3.14 -3.46
C TRP A 80 18.56 3.48 -4.92
N ALA A 81 18.09 2.52 -5.69
CA ALA A 81 17.68 2.74 -7.08
C ALA A 81 16.54 3.78 -7.18
N GLU A 82 15.55 3.68 -6.29
CA GLU A 82 14.44 4.64 -6.22
C GLU A 82 14.89 6.03 -5.79
N MET A 83 15.80 6.13 -4.82
CA MET A 83 16.42 7.40 -4.40
C MET A 83 17.15 8.06 -5.57
N GLN A 84 17.93 7.29 -6.34
CA GLN A 84 18.64 7.82 -7.51
C GLN A 84 17.68 8.34 -8.59
N GLU A 85 16.58 7.62 -8.86
CA GLU A 85 15.55 8.06 -9.80
C GLU A 85 14.93 9.39 -9.36
N VAL A 86 14.55 9.50 -8.10
CA VAL A 86 13.93 10.72 -7.53
C VAL A 86 14.93 11.88 -7.54
N MET A 87 16.17 11.66 -7.11
CA MET A 87 17.22 12.68 -7.13
C MET A 87 17.56 13.16 -8.54
N SER A 88 17.44 12.30 -9.56
CA SER A 88 17.65 12.67 -10.96
C SER A 88 16.63 13.68 -11.51
N LYS A 89 15.56 13.94 -10.77
CA LYS A 89 14.47 14.90 -11.07
C LYS A 89 14.49 16.10 -10.14
N ASP A 90 15.68 16.49 -9.66
CA ASP A 90 15.89 17.66 -8.80
C ASP A 90 15.10 17.61 -7.48
N VAL A 91 14.93 16.42 -6.91
CA VAL A 91 14.42 16.21 -5.55
C VAL A 91 15.59 15.90 -4.63
N ALA A 92 15.88 16.77 -3.68
CA ALA A 92 16.96 16.56 -2.72
C ALA A 92 16.54 15.52 -1.66
N LEU A 93 17.29 14.42 -1.56
CA LEU A 93 17.16 13.43 -0.48
C LEU A 93 18.44 13.46 0.37
N THR A 94 18.31 13.91 1.60
CA THR A 94 19.42 14.05 2.55
C THR A 94 19.06 13.40 3.89
N PRO A 95 20.05 13.10 4.77
CA PRO A 95 19.76 12.57 6.11
C PRO A 95 18.87 13.47 6.97
N GLU A 96 18.74 14.76 6.63
CA GLU A 96 17.87 15.70 7.33
C GLU A 96 16.40 15.48 6.97
N ASN A 97 16.08 15.20 5.71
CA ASN A 97 14.70 15.08 5.21
C ASN A 97 14.24 13.65 4.89
N LEU A 98 15.14 12.65 4.88
CA LEU A 98 14.83 11.23 4.76
C LEU A 98 15.53 10.47 5.90
N LYS A 99 14.79 9.67 6.64
CA LYS A 99 15.30 8.89 7.76
C LYS A 99 14.84 7.43 7.65
N ILE A 100 15.74 6.52 8.02
CA ILE A 100 15.45 5.08 8.10
C ILE A 100 15.61 4.69 9.57
N SER A 101 14.60 4.01 10.12
CA SER A 101 14.71 3.53 11.50
C SER A 101 15.85 2.53 11.66
N ASP A 102 16.68 2.73 12.68
CA ASP A 102 17.69 1.77 13.12
C ASP A 102 17.08 0.42 13.54
N ARG A 103 15.78 0.43 13.91
CA ARG A 103 15.00 -0.77 14.26
C ARG A 103 14.22 -1.38 13.09
N ALA A 104 14.27 -0.79 11.90
CA ALA A 104 13.73 -1.42 10.70
C ALA A 104 14.59 -2.64 10.34
N SER A 105 13.94 -3.70 9.86
CA SER A 105 14.67 -4.89 9.41
C SER A 105 15.07 -4.76 7.94
N ILE A 106 16.26 -5.25 7.62
CA ILE A 106 16.80 -5.28 6.26
C ILE A 106 16.29 -6.50 5.51
N LEU A 107 15.76 -6.29 4.32
CA LEU A 107 15.42 -7.36 3.39
C LEU A 107 16.69 -7.84 2.69
N LEU A 108 17.13 -9.04 3.03
CA LEU A 108 18.33 -9.67 2.52
C LEU A 108 18.08 -10.31 1.14
N PRO A 109 19.09 -10.49 0.28
CA PRO A 109 18.91 -10.94 -1.09
C PRO A 109 18.19 -12.27 -1.23
N TRP A 110 18.43 -13.24 -0.33
CA TRP A 110 17.73 -14.54 -0.35
C TRP A 110 16.21 -14.45 -0.14
N HIS A 111 15.67 -13.34 0.39
CA HIS A 111 14.22 -13.22 0.56
C HIS A 111 13.50 -13.13 -0.78
N ARG A 112 14.09 -12.43 -1.76
CA ARG A 112 13.53 -12.37 -3.12
C ARG A 112 13.62 -13.72 -3.81
N ASP A 113 14.78 -14.38 -3.71
CA ASP A 113 14.97 -15.71 -4.30
C ASP A 113 13.98 -16.72 -3.72
N MET A 114 13.79 -16.72 -2.40
CA MET A 114 12.83 -17.61 -1.74
C MET A 114 11.38 -17.33 -2.14
N ASP A 115 11.00 -16.09 -2.32
CA ASP A 115 9.66 -15.71 -2.78
C ASP A 115 9.41 -16.23 -4.22
N GLU A 116 10.40 -16.10 -5.09
CA GLU A 116 10.31 -16.63 -6.45
C GLU A 116 10.29 -18.15 -6.48
N LEU A 117 11.17 -18.80 -5.72
CA LEU A 117 11.24 -20.27 -5.64
C LEU A 117 9.95 -20.88 -5.07
N GLU A 118 9.34 -20.21 -4.09
CA GLU A 118 8.06 -20.67 -3.52
C GLU A 118 6.91 -20.55 -4.53
N GLU A 119 6.82 -19.44 -5.26
CA GLU A 119 5.82 -19.30 -6.33
C GLU A 119 6.01 -20.36 -7.44
N GLN A 120 7.26 -20.69 -7.78
CA GLN A 120 7.57 -21.78 -8.73
C GLN A 120 7.14 -23.14 -8.18
N ARG A 121 7.44 -23.44 -6.90
CA ARG A 121 7.06 -24.68 -6.21
C ARG A 121 5.54 -24.86 -6.14
N LEU A 122 4.82 -23.78 -5.90
CA LEU A 122 3.34 -23.79 -5.81
C LEU A 122 2.65 -23.99 -7.16
N ALA A 123 3.31 -23.68 -8.26
CA ALA A 123 2.80 -23.85 -9.63
C ALA A 123 1.37 -23.27 -9.78
N ASP A 124 0.37 -24.14 -10.02
CA ASP A 124 -1.03 -23.71 -10.19
C ASP A 124 -1.69 -23.22 -8.89
N LYS A 125 -1.08 -23.48 -7.73
CA LYS A 125 -1.56 -23.02 -6.41
C LYS A 125 -0.90 -21.72 -5.94
N LYS A 126 -0.15 -21.06 -6.81
CA LYS A 126 0.55 -19.81 -6.50
C LYS A 126 -0.40 -18.72 -5.97
N TYR A 127 0.14 -17.87 -5.12
CA TYR A 127 -0.61 -16.71 -4.56
C TYR A 127 -0.58 -15.48 -5.47
N GLY A 128 0.27 -15.48 -6.50
CA GLY A 128 0.51 -14.33 -7.37
C GLY A 128 1.39 -13.29 -6.68
N SER A 129 2.44 -13.73 -6.00
CA SER A 129 3.42 -12.86 -5.35
C SER A 129 4.03 -11.85 -6.31
N THR A 130 4.40 -10.69 -5.78
CA THR A 130 5.17 -9.67 -6.50
C THR A 130 6.65 -10.02 -6.64
N LYS A 131 7.10 -11.13 -6.04
CA LYS A 131 8.49 -11.59 -5.99
C LYS A 131 9.45 -10.56 -5.37
N GLN A 132 8.94 -9.77 -4.44
CA GLN A 132 9.72 -8.76 -3.71
C GLN A 132 10.20 -9.27 -2.34
N GLY A 133 10.08 -10.57 -2.08
CA GLY A 133 10.60 -11.20 -0.87
C GLY A 133 9.82 -10.93 0.41
N ILE A 134 8.60 -10.40 0.31
CA ILE A 134 7.83 -9.90 1.46
C ILE A 134 7.42 -11.03 2.42
N ALA A 135 6.87 -12.12 1.91
CA ALA A 135 6.45 -13.23 2.75
C ALA A 135 7.63 -13.91 3.47
N PRO A 136 8.73 -14.28 2.79
CA PRO A 136 9.92 -14.81 3.46
C PRO A 136 10.52 -13.83 4.46
N PHE A 137 10.57 -12.54 4.14
CA PHE A 137 11.10 -11.50 5.04
C PHE A 137 10.32 -11.40 6.35
N TYR A 138 8.99 -11.24 6.29
CA TYR A 138 8.20 -11.14 7.53
C TYR A 138 8.20 -12.46 8.33
N SER A 139 8.22 -13.61 7.64
CA SER A 139 8.44 -14.89 8.30
C SER A 139 9.72 -14.88 9.14
N ASP A 140 10.82 -14.42 8.54
CA ASP A 140 12.11 -14.34 9.21
C ASP A 140 12.15 -13.30 10.33
N LYS A 141 11.50 -12.15 10.12
CA LYS A 141 11.38 -11.13 11.16
C LYS A 141 10.75 -11.70 12.44
N TYR A 142 9.66 -12.43 12.32
CA TYR A 142 9.00 -13.06 13.46
C TYR A 142 9.75 -14.27 14.02
N GLN A 143 10.54 -14.97 13.21
CA GLN A 143 11.47 -15.99 13.65
C GLN A 143 12.77 -15.42 14.25
N LYS A 144 12.97 -14.10 14.24
CA LYS A 144 14.20 -13.39 14.67
C LYS A 144 15.42 -13.81 13.85
N LYS A 145 15.22 -13.93 12.54
CA LYS A 145 16.25 -14.37 11.55
C LYS A 145 16.47 -13.33 10.47
N THR A 146 16.54 -12.08 10.87
CA THR A 146 16.85 -10.92 10.02
C THR A 146 17.77 -9.96 10.77
N ILE A 147 18.41 -9.07 10.06
CA ILE A 147 19.24 -8.01 10.68
C ILE A 147 18.42 -6.72 10.79
N LEU A 148 18.71 -5.93 11.82
CA LEU A 148 18.19 -4.58 11.95
C LEU A 148 19.12 -3.59 11.23
N ALA A 149 18.57 -2.50 10.71
CA ALA A 149 19.36 -1.48 10.01
C ALA A 149 20.46 -0.88 10.90
N GLY A 150 20.23 -0.74 12.21
CA GLY A 150 21.22 -0.29 13.17
C GLY A 150 22.44 -1.19 13.30
N GLU A 151 22.34 -2.49 12.98
CA GLU A 151 23.48 -3.40 13.02
C GLU A 151 24.57 -3.06 12.00
N LEU A 152 24.22 -2.31 10.96
CA LEU A 152 25.21 -1.82 9.97
C LEU A 152 26.30 -0.94 10.59
N PHE A 153 26.10 -0.41 11.78
CA PHE A 153 27.12 0.37 12.53
C PHE A 153 28.05 -0.51 13.38
N TYR A 154 27.81 -1.82 13.45
CA TYR A 154 28.55 -2.78 14.28
C TYR A 154 29.07 -3.94 13.40
N PRO A 155 30.08 -3.71 12.54
CA PRO A 155 30.47 -4.65 11.48
C PRO A 155 30.92 -6.01 11.97
N GLU A 156 31.58 -6.11 13.13
CA GLU A 156 32.04 -7.39 13.68
C GLU A 156 30.84 -8.25 14.14
N ASP A 157 29.89 -7.66 14.88
CA ASP A 157 28.69 -8.35 15.35
C ASP A 157 27.80 -8.71 14.17
N LEU A 158 27.67 -7.80 13.19
CA LEU A 158 26.91 -8.03 11.97
C LEU A 158 27.45 -9.22 11.17
N LYS A 159 28.77 -9.33 11.03
CA LYS A 159 29.39 -10.42 10.29
C LYS A 159 29.12 -11.77 10.96
N ALA A 160 29.26 -11.85 12.28
CA ALA A 160 28.96 -13.05 13.05
C ALA A 160 27.46 -13.44 12.91
N HIS A 161 26.55 -12.46 13.07
CA HIS A 161 25.11 -12.69 12.94
C HIS A 161 24.72 -13.13 11.53
N LEU A 162 25.28 -12.54 10.48
CA LEU A 162 25.02 -12.93 9.10
C LEU A 162 25.50 -14.35 8.79
N ALA A 163 26.64 -14.78 9.36
CA ALA A 163 27.12 -16.15 9.19
C ALA A 163 26.11 -17.18 9.72
N ASP A 164 25.57 -16.94 10.93
CA ASP A 164 24.54 -17.79 11.54
C ASP A 164 23.25 -17.81 10.72
N LEU A 165 22.81 -16.65 10.24
CA LEU A 165 21.61 -16.53 9.38
C LEU A 165 21.79 -17.24 8.05
N MET A 166 22.97 -17.07 7.42
CA MET A 166 23.30 -17.67 6.14
C MET A 166 23.32 -19.21 6.24
N GLU A 167 23.91 -19.78 7.30
CA GLU A 167 23.89 -21.23 7.52
C GLU A 167 22.46 -21.76 7.52
N TRP A 168 21.57 -21.15 8.29
CA TRP A 168 20.16 -21.52 8.35
C TRP A 168 19.46 -21.37 6.98
N LYS A 169 19.69 -20.27 6.28
CA LYS A 169 19.06 -20.01 4.98
C LYS A 169 19.54 -20.96 3.90
N ASN A 170 20.81 -21.28 3.89
CA ASN A 170 21.37 -22.25 2.97
C ASN A 170 20.78 -23.65 3.14
N LEU A 171 20.41 -24.05 4.35
CA LEU A 171 19.64 -25.29 4.55
C LEU A 171 18.30 -25.26 3.81
N THR A 172 17.56 -24.17 3.92
CA THR A 172 16.29 -24.01 3.20
C THR A 172 16.48 -23.95 1.69
N LEU A 173 17.39 -23.12 1.21
CA LEU A 173 17.68 -22.97 -0.22
C LEU A 173 18.08 -24.27 -0.86
N THR A 174 19.03 -25.01 -0.25
CA THR A 174 19.58 -26.23 -0.84
C THR A 174 18.69 -27.46 -0.65
N LYS A 175 18.08 -27.63 0.53
CA LYS A 175 17.33 -28.87 0.86
C LYS A 175 15.86 -28.81 0.47
N VAL A 176 15.25 -27.64 0.53
CA VAL A 176 13.82 -27.47 0.18
C VAL A 176 13.66 -27.10 -1.30
N TYR A 177 14.46 -26.14 -1.78
CA TYR A 177 14.30 -25.61 -3.13
C TYR A 177 15.31 -26.15 -4.15
N GLY A 178 16.40 -26.85 -3.71
CA GLY A 178 17.47 -27.29 -4.61
C GLY A 178 18.25 -26.13 -5.26
N ALA A 179 18.20 -24.96 -4.65
CA ALA A 179 18.87 -23.76 -5.13
C ALA A 179 20.34 -23.70 -4.67
N LYS A 180 21.11 -22.80 -5.26
CA LYS A 180 22.50 -22.55 -4.87
C LYS A 180 22.55 -21.87 -3.49
N PRO A 181 23.55 -22.22 -2.66
CA PRO A 181 23.76 -21.55 -1.37
C PRO A 181 24.38 -20.15 -1.60
N TYR A 182 24.15 -19.27 -0.64
CA TYR A 182 24.90 -18.01 -0.49
C TYR A 182 26.25 -18.25 0.19
N THR A 183 27.22 -17.40 -0.11
CA THR A 183 28.51 -17.34 0.57
C THR A 183 28.67 -16.01 1.32
N MET A 184 29.60 -15.95 2.28
CA MET A 184 29.84 -14.69 2.99
C MET A 184 30.35 -13.60 2.07
N GLU A 185 31.19 -13.95 1.09
CA GLU A 185 31.70 -13.00 0.10
C GLU A 185 30.56 -12.33 -0.69
N MET A 186 29.54 -13.11 -1.10
CA MET A 186 28.36 -12.56 -1.78
C MET A 186 27.60 -11.56 -0.91
N LEU A 187 27.48 -11.87 0.39
CA LEU A 187 26.77 -10.99 1.34
C LEU A 187 27.59 -9.74 1.65
N GLU A 188 28.89 -9.85 1.83
CA GLU A 188 29.80 -8.73 2.06
C GLU A 188 29.79 -7.77 0.86
N GLU A 189 29.88 -8.30 -0.37
CA GLU A 189 29.79 -7.50 -1.60
C GLU A 189 28.44 -6.78 -1.71
N TRP A 190 27.35 -7.47 -1.37
CA TRP A 190 26.01 -6.89 -1.36
C TRP A 190 25.86 -5.77 -0.31
N LEU A 191 26.38 -5.98 0.90
CA LEU A 191 26.40 -4.96 1.97
C LEU A 191 27.17 -3.72 1.53
N GLU A 192 28.36 -3.90 0.97
CA GLU A 192 29.20 -2.79 0.51
C GLU A 192 28.51 -2.03 -0.65
N THR A 193 27.89 -2.76 -1.58
CA THR A 193 27.27 -2.18 -2.77
C THR A 193 26.03 -1.36 -2.42
N TYR A 194 25.16 -1.85 -1.53
CA TYR A 194 23.83 -1.28 -1.31
C TYR A 194 23.62 -0.73 0.11
N CYS A 195 24.05 -1.44 1.15
CA CYS A 195 23.78 -1.00 2.52
C CYS A 195 24.57 0.23 2.91
N GLU A 196 25.83 0.33 2.47
CA GLU A 196 26.64 1.54 2.73
C GLU A 196 26.05 2.81 2.10
N LYS A 197 25.24 2.68 1.01
CA LYS A 197 24.55 3.82 0.38
C LYS A 197 23.40 4.37 1.20
N ILE A 198 22.70 3.52 1.93
CA ILE A 198 21.55 3.92 2.77
C ILE A 198 21.93 4.19 4.22
N LYS A 199 23.09 3.74 4.64
CA LYS A 199 23.61 3.87 6.03
C LYS A 199 23.60 5.31 6.57
N PRO A 200 23.94 6.36 5.80
CA PRO A 200 23.87 7.75 6.27
C PRO A 200 22.47 8.20 6.69
N TYR A 201 21.41 7.53 6.21
CA TYR A 201 20.01 7.87 6.51
C TYR A 201 19.47 7.13 7.74
N ILE A 202 20.23 6.17 8.31
CA ILE A 202 19.80 5.36 9.44
C ILE A 202 20.04 6.11 10.74
N CYS A 203 18.99 6.19 11.57
CA CYS A 203 19.05 6.85 12.87
C CYS A 203 17.97 6.32 13.82
N ASP A 204 18.02 6.72 15.10
CA ASP A 204 16.95 6.49 16.07
C ASP A 204 15.74 7.36 15.75
N THR A 205 14.89 6.84 14.85
CA THR A 205 13.65 7.52 14.46
C THR A 205 12.60 7.53 15.56
N GLY A 206 12.68 6.62 16.52
CA GLY A 206 11.75 6.57 17.65
C GLY A 206 11.93 7.78 18.57
N SER A 207 13.16 8.10 18.93
CA SER A 207 13.49 9.31 19.70
C SER A 207 13.18 10.58 18.90
N PHE A 208 13.53 10.62 17.62
CA PHE A 208 13.18 11.74 16.73
C PHE A 208 11.66 12.01 16.70
N LEU A 209 10.84 10.99 16.48
CA LEU A 209 9.38 11.13 16.42
C LEU A 209 8.79 11.56 17.77
N LYS A 210 9.34 11.06 18.88
CA LYS A 210 8.91 11.45 20.23
C LYS A 210 9.19 12.93 20.51
N GLU A 211 10.36 13.41 20.13
CA GLU A 211 10.75 14.83 20.25
C GLU A 211 9.91 15.72 19.34
N ALA A 212 9.68 15.30 18.09
CA ALA A 212 8.83 16.00 17.15
C ALA A 212 7.38 16.12 17.68
N GLN A 213 6.82 15.02 18.22
CA GLN A 213 5.51 15.04 18.83
C GLN A 213 5.45 15.97 20.04
N ALA A 214 6.47 15.97 20.90
CA ALA A 214 6.55 16.87 22.05
C ALA A 214 6.66 18.34 21.63
N SER A 215 7.29 18.63 20.50
CA SER A 215 7.42 19.97 19.91
C SER A 215 6.18 20.42 19.10
N GLY A 216 5.12 19.61 19.07
CA GLY A 216 3.88 20.00 18.41
C GLY A 216 3.84 19.71 16.91
N LYS A 217 4.76 18.91 16.37
CA LYS A 217 4.80 18.53 14.97
C LYS A 217 3.66 17.57 14.61
N SER A 218 3.07 17.75 13.41
CA SER A 218 2.03 16.91 12.84
C SER A 218 2.63 15.74 12.06
N ILE A 219 2.01 14.55 12.18
CA ILE A 219 2.52 13.33 11.56
C ILE A 219 1.44 12.71 10.67
N LEU A 220 1.82 12.43 9.41
CA LEU A 220 1.03 11.68 8.45
C LEU A 220 1.59 10.27 8.31
N PHE A 221 0.78 9.25 8.61
CA PHE A 221 1.15 7.85 8.48
C PHE A 221 0.66 7.30 7.15
N GLU A 222 1.57 6.84 6.32
CA GLU A 222 1.30 6.31 4.98
C GLU A 222 1.29 4.78 5.01
N ALA A 223 0.10 4.19 4.78
CA ALA A 223 -0.05 2.76 4.62
C ALA A 223 0.19 2.29 3.18
N GLN A 224 0.41 1.00 3.05
CA GLN A 224 0.54 0.28 1.80
C GLN A 224 -0.56 -0.78 1.67
N LEU A 225 -0.99 -1.11 0.43
CA LEU A 225 -2.08 -2.05 0.18
C LEU A 225 -3.43 -1.59 0.78
N GLY A 226 -4.25 -2.50 1.25
CA GLY A 226 -5.59 -2.21 1.81
C GLY A 226 -6.07 -3.32 2.74
N SER A 227 -7.21 -3.10 3.39
CA SER A 227 -7.77 -3.96 4.44
C SER A 227 -7.92 -5.42 4.01
N LEU A 228 -8.34 -5.66 2.76
CA LEU A 228 -8.56 -7.02 2.25
C LEU A 228 -7.26 -7.76 1.94
N ARG A 229 -6.13 -7.06 1.99
CA ARG A 229 -4.78 -7.63 1.91
C ARG A 229 -4.05 -7.64 3.24
N ASP A 230 -4.69 -7.22 4.33
CA ASP A 230 -4.12 -7.31 5.68
C ASP A 230 -3.90 -8.76 6.09
N LEU A 231 -2.84 -9.03 6.86
CA LEU A 231 -2.50 -10.38 7.30
C LEU A 231 -3.59 -11.00 8.17
N ASP A 232 -4.19 -10.23 9.07
CA ASP A 232 -5.14 -10.71 10.08
C ASP A 232 -6.60 -10.55 9.63
N TYR A 233 -6.92 -9.48 8.90
CA TYR A 233 -8.29 -9.11 8.52
C TYR A 233 -8.61 -9.36 7.04
N GLY A 234 -7.60 -9.67 6.22
CA GLY A 234 -7.75 -9.84 4.78
C GLY A 234 -8.32 -11.18 4.36
N ILE A 235 -8.34 -11.38 3.04
CA ILE A 235 -8.85 -12.61 2.39
C ILE A 235 -7.83 -13.75 2.42
N TYR A 236 -7.35 -14.12 3.60
CA TYR A 236 -6.33 -15.14 3.82
C TYR A 236 -6.62 -16.43 3.04
N PRO A 237 -5.60 -17.06 2.37
CA PRO A 237 -4.17 -16.74 2.40
C PRO A 237 -3.71 -15.73 1.33
N TYR A 238 -4.60 -15.09 0.61
CA TYR A 238 -4.29 -14.12 -0.45
C TYR A 238 -4.07 -12.72 0.13
N THR A 239 -3.22 -12.63 1.14
CA THR A 239 -2.87 -11.40 1.87
C THR A 239 -1.41 -11.03 1.64
N THR A 240 -1.02 -9.82 2.03
CA THR A 240 0.38 -9.51 2.30
C THR A 240 0.76 -10.06 3.69
N SER A 241 2.03 -10.15 3.98
CA SER A 241 2.52 -10.66 5.27
C SER A 241 2.77 -9.53 6.29
N SER A 242 2.10 -8.38 6.11
CA SER A 242 2.19 -7.24 7.02
C SER A 242 0.81 -6.72 7.41
N ASN A 243 0.75 -5.96 8.52
CA ASN A 243 -0.48 -5.32 8.97
C ASN A 243 -0.70 -3.98 8.26
N THR A 244 -1.77 -3.88 7.50
CA THR A 244 -2.11 -2.71 6.67
C THR A 244 -3.05 -1.73 7.36
N THR A 245 -3.43 -2.04 8.61
CA THR A 245 -4.40 -1.26 9.38
C THR A 245 -3.81 0.00 9.99
N ALA A 246 -4.61 1.08 10.11
CA ALA A 246 -4.23 2.30 10.81
C ALA A 246 -3.80 2.01 12.26
N ALA A 247 -4.41 1.01 12.90
CA ALA A 247 -4.07 0.60 14.27
C ALA A 247 -2.60 0.12 14.42
N TYR A 248 -1.95 -0.32 13.35
CA TYR A 248 -0.55 -0.73 13.37
C TYR A 248 0.42 0.47 13.19
N ALA A 249 -0.06 1.62 12.73
CA ALA A 249 0.79 2.77 12.43
C ALA A 249 1.65 3.24 13.62
N PRO A 250 1.14 3.35 14.84
CA PRO A 250 1.96 3.69 16.01
C PRO A 250 3.13 2.72 16.25
N ILE A 251 2.87 1.42 16.11
CA ILE A 251 3.89 0.37 16.34
C ILE A 251 4.89 0.36 15.19
N GLY A 252 4.38 0.33 13.96
CA GLY A 252 5.20 0.24 12.76
C GLY A 252 6.04 1.49 12.47
N SER A 253 5.63 2.65 12.95
CA SER A 253 6.42 3.89 12.85
C SER A 253 7.56 3.97 13.87
N GLY A 254 7.47 3.23 14.99
CA GLY A 254 8.39 3.36 16.12
C GLY A 254 7.94 4.40 17.15
N LEU A 255 6.70 4.89 17.07
CA LEU A 255 6.10 5.82 18.03
C LEU A 255 4.83 5.20 18.66
N PRO A 256 4.96 4.19 19.55
CA PRO A 256 3.82 3.45 20.08
C PRO A 256 2.85 4.31 20.92
N SER A 257 3.27 5.50 21.34
CA SER A 257 2.43 6.48 22.05
C SER A 257 1.60 7.36 21.12
N ALA A 258 1.77 7.27 19.79
CA ALA A 258 1.01 8.09 18.85
C ALA A 258 -0.49 7.75 18.94
N LYS A 259 -1.32 8.79 19.04
CA LYS A 259 -2.76 8.67 18.91
C LYS A 259 -3.14 9.10 17.50
N ILE A 260 -3.71 8.20 16.74
CA ILE A 260 -4.26 8.51 15.43
C ILE A 260 -5.65 9.11 15.66
N THR A 261 -5.82 10.38 15.29
CA THR A 261 -7.10 11.10 15.45
C THR A 261 -7.94 11.04 14.19
N ASP A 262 -7.29 10.99 13.04
CA ASP A 262 -7.93 10.99 11.74
C ASP A 262 -7.43 9.79 10.92
N VAL A 263 -8.36 9.05 10.34
CA VAL A 263 -8.06 7.94 9.44
C VAL A 263 -8.77 8.19 8.12
N VAL A 264 -8.01 8.58 7.10
CA VAL A 264 -8.52 8.78 5.73
C VAL A 264 -8.41 7.47 4.97
N GLY A 265 -9.55 6.82 4.77
CA GLY A 265 -9.65 5.62 3.94
C GLY A 265 -9.75 5.97 2.46
N VAL A 266 -8.90 5.37 1.64
CA VAL A 266 -8.93 5.58 0.19
C VAL A 266 -9.70 4.45 -0.49
N VAL A 267 -10.68 4.81 -1.34
CA VAL A 267 -11.56 3.90 -2.07
C VAL A 267 -11.65 4.36 -3.51
N LYS A 268 -11.63 3.45 -4.47
CA LYS A 268 -12.00 3.79 -5.86
C LYS A 268 -13.51 3.81 -6.05
N ALA A 269 -14.00 4.60 -6.98
CA ALA A 269 -15.41 4.58 -7.40
C ALA A 269 -15.84 3.26 -8.05
N TYR A 270 -14.92 2.34 -8.26
CA TYR A 270 -15.12 0.95 -8.69
C TYR A 270 -14.08 0.07 -7.98
N SER A 271 -14.14 -1.25 -8.12
CA SER A 271 -13.20 -2.15 -7.45
C SER A 271 -12.12 -2.66 -8.37
N THR A 272 -10.90 -2.80 -7.85
CA THR A 272 -9.80 -3.47 -8.54
C THR A 272 -9.07 -4.41 -7.59
N CYS A 273 -8.54 -5.49 -8.14
CA CYS A 273 -7.78 -6.47 -7.38
C CYS A 273 -6.54 -6.90 -8.17
N VAL A 274 -5.38 -6.89 -7.52
CA VAL A 274 -4.13 -7.46 -8.05
C VAL A 274 -3.84 -8.76 -7.32
N GLY A 275 -3.37 -9.78 -8.04
CA GLY A 275 -3.09 -11.10 -7.47
C GLY A 275 -4.33 -11.99 -7.38
N GLU A 276 -4.13 -13.14 -6.77
CA GLU A 276 -5.14 -14.21 -6.69
C GLU A 276 -6.13 -13.98 -5.52
N GLY A 277 -7.08 -14.88 -5.41
CA GLY A 277 -8.08 -14.89 -4.34
C GLY A 277 -9.48 -14.46 -4.79
N PRO A 278 -10.47 -14.61 -3.90
CA PRO A 278 -11.86 -14.28 -4.23
C PRO A 278 -12.05 -12.78 -4.45
N PHE A 279 -12.73 -12.45 -5.53
CA PHE A 279 -13.18 -11.10 -5.88
C PHE A 279 -14.63 -11.24 -6.35
N VAL A 280 -15.58 -11.12 -5.43
CA VAL A 280 -16.99 -11.54 -5.61
C VAL A 280 -17.66 -10.84 -6.77
N CYS A 281 -17.41 -9.54 -6.95
CA CYS A 281 -18.02 -8.74 -8.01
C CYS A 281 -17.14 -8.58 -9.27
N GLU A 282 -16.20 -9.50 -9.52
CA GLU A 282 -15.31 -9.42 -10.68
C GLU A 282 -16.10 -9.44 -12.01
N MET A 283 -15.75 -8.49 -12.88
CA MET A 283 -16.28 -8.37 -14.25
C MET A 283 -15.38 -9.09 -15.25
N PHE A 284 -15.99 -9.58 -16.33
CA PHE A 284 -15.30 -10.29 -17.40
C PHE A 284 -15.77 -9.77 -18.78
N GLY A 285 -15.03 -10.14 -19.82
CA GLY A 285 -15.36 -9.77 -21.20
C GLY A 285 -15.16 -8.29 -21.52
N ASP A 286 -15.92 -7.78 -22.48
CA ASP A 286 -15.73 -6.45 -23.06
C ASP A 286 -15.96 -5.32 -22.06
N GLU A 287 -16.93 -5.43 -21.17
CA GLU A 287 -17.21 -4.44 -20.13
C GLU A 287 -16.02 -4.28 -19.16
N ALA A 288 -15.39 -5.40 -18.77
CA ALA A 288 -14.22 -5.37 -17.92
C ALA A 288 -13.02 -4.75 -18.65
N GLU A 289 -12.88 -5.04 -19.95
CA GLU A 289 -11.80 -4.48 -20.76
C GLU A 289 -11.98 -2.97 -20.98
N GLU A 290 -13.21 -2.52 -21.18
CA GLU A 290 -13.54 -1.10 -21.30
C GLU A 290 -13.23 -0.35 -20.00
N LEU A 291 -13.63 -0.90 -18.85
CA LEU A 291 -13.30 -0.31 -17.54
C LEU A 291 -11.78 -0.27 -17.30
N ARG A 292 -11.04 -1.33 -17.66
CA ARG A 292 -9.57 -1.33 -17.57
C ARG A 292 -8.92 -0.25 -18.41
N LYS A 293 -9.37 -0.07 -19.65
CA LYS A 293 -8.84 0.96 -20.58
C LYS A 293 -9.10 2.37 -20.05
N ASN A 294 -10.36 2.67 -19.68
CA ASN A 294 -10.72 3.97 -19.16
C ASN A 294 -10.03 4.30 -17.83
N GLY A 295 -9.87 3.29 -16.97
CA GLY A 295 -9.22 3.43 -15.66
C GLY A 295 -7.69 3.29 -15.70
N PHE A 296 -7.08 2.96 -16.85
CA PHE A 296 -5.64 2.62 -16.94
C PHE A 296 -5.24 1.54 -15.93
N GLU A 297 -6.07 0.50 -15.77
CA GLU A 297 -5.92 -0.54 -14.77
C GLU A 297 -4.96 -1.64 -15.22
N TYR A 298 -3.68 -1.25 -15.34
CA TYR A 298 -2.55 -2.12 -15.67
C TYR A 298 -1.43 -1.93 -14.66
N GLY A 299 -0.66 -2.99 -14.39
CA GLY A 299 0.47 -2.92 -13.46
C GLY A 299 1.57 -2.02 -13.99
N ALA A 300 2.05 -1.09 -13.17
CA ALA A 300 3.02 -0.07 -13.58
C ALA A 300 4.35 -0.66 -14.13
N LYS A 301 4.85 -1.74 -13.52
CA LYS A 301 6.09 -2.42 -13.98
C LYS A 301 5.82 -3.53 -15.00
N THR A 302 4.73 -4.27 -14.83
CA THR A 302 4.52 -5.53 -15.59
C THR A 302 3.55 -5.38 -16.75
N GLY A 303 2.80 -4.28 -16.83
CA GLY A 303 1.69 -4.12 -17.77
C GLY A 303 0.54 -5.13 -17.56
N ARG A 304 0.60 -5.98 -16.53
CA ARG A 304 -0.43 -7.00 -16.27
C ARG A 304 -1.79 -6.33 -16.04
N PRO A 305 -2.87 -6.76 -16.74
CA PRO A 305 -4.19 -6.22 -16.52
C PRO A 305 -4.67 -6.55 -15.09
N ARG A 306 -5.21 -5.53 -14.41
CA ARG A 306 -5.85 -5.72 -13.12
C ARG A 306 -7.22 -6.34 -13.28
N ARG A 307 -7.64 -7.12 -12.31
CA ARG A 307 -9.02 -7.58 -12.17
C ARG A 307 -9.87 -6.38 -11.78
N VAL A 308 -11.01 -6.19 -12.41
CA VAL A 308 -11.89 -5.03 -12.21
C VAL A 308 -13.32 -5.48 -11.92
N GLY A 309 -14.11 -4.65 -11.28
CA GLY A 309 -15.51 -4.86 -10.99
C GLY A 309 -16.19 -3.58 -10.52
N PRO A 310 -17.53 -3.60 -10.32
CA PRO A 310 -18.22 -2.46 -9.71
C PRO A 310 -17.70 -2.19 -8.31
N ILE A 311 -18.03 -1.02 -7.76
CA ILE A 311 -17.77 -0.81 -6.34
C ILE A 311 -18.48 -1.89 -5.53
N ASP A 312 -17.76 -2.49 -4.59
CA ASP A 312 -18.24 -3.53 -3.71
C ASP A 312 -18.56 -2.93 -2.34
N ILE A 313 -19.84 -2.67 -2.10
CA ILE A 313 -20.30 -2.03 -0.85
C ILE A 313 -20.04 -2.91 0.37
N VAL A 314 -20.21 -4.23 0.23
CA VAL A 314 -19.99 -5.17 1.35
C VAL A 314 -18.52 -5.18 1.76
N ALA A 315 -17.63 -5.33 0.79
CA ALA A 315 -16.18 -5.31 1.01
C ALA A 315 -15.70 -3.94 1.51
N THR A 316 -16.24 -2.84 0.94
CA THR A 316 -15.85 -1.48 1.32
C THR A 316 -16.29 -1.14 2.75
N ARG A 317 -17.51 -1.48 3.15
CA ARG A 317 -17.99 -1.30 4.51
C ARG A 317 -17.12 -2.04 5.51
N TYR A 318 -16.83 -3.31 5.24
CA TYR A 318 -15.92 -4.10 6.06
C TYR A 318 -14.53 -3.43 6.18
N GLY A 319 -13.96 -2.98 5.07
CA GLY A 319 -12.68 -2.28 5.09
C GLY A 319 -12.71 -0.97 5.90
N VAL A 320 -13.79 -0.22 5.83
CA VAL A 320 -14.02 0.99 6.66
C VAL A 320 -14.02 0.65 8.14
N GLU A 321 -14.72 -0.42 8.54
CA GLU A 321 -14.76 -0.90 9.93
C GLU A 321 -13.38 -1.36 10.41
N VAL A 322 -12.66 -2.17 9.62
CA VAL A 322 -11.31 -2.68 9.95
C VAL A 322 -10.31 -1.54 10.13
N GLN A 323 -10.41 -0.49 9.32
CA GLN A 323 -9.52 0.67 9.41
C GLN A 323 -9.96 1.67 10.47
N ALA A 324 -11.16 1.54 11.02
CA ALA A 324 -11.81 2.59 11.84
C ALA A 324 -11.74 3.96 11.13
N ALA A 325 -12.04 3.99 9.83
CA ALA A 325 -11.91 5.19 9.01
C ALA A 325 -12.87 6.29 9.48
N THR A 326 -12.35 7.51 9.60
CA THR A 326 -13.12 8.70 10.03
C THR A 326 -13.57 9.54 8.83
N ALA A 327 -12.91 9.39 7.70
CA ALA A 327 -13.26 10.02 6.42
C ALA A 327 -12.80 9.16 5.25
N ILE A 328 -13.44 9.35 4.09
CA ILE A 328 -13.12 8.66 2.85
C ILE A 328 -12.63 9.63 1.78
N ALA A 329 -11.60 9.20 1.05
CA ALA A 329 -11.22 9.74 -0.22
C ALA A 329 -11.70 8.79 -1.33
N LEU A 330 -12.73 9.18 -2.06
CA LEU A 330 -13.25 8.45 -3.22
C LEU A 330 -12.47 8.87 -4.46
N THR A 331 -11.73 7.95 -5.05
CA THR A 331 -10.86 8.22 -6.20
C THR A 331 -11.45 7.71 -7.51
N LYS A 332 -10.98 8.28 -8.64
CA LYS A 332 -11.32 7.82 -10.00
C LYS A 332 -12.82 7.87 -10.33
N LEU A 333 -13.54 8.87 -9.82
CA LEU A 333 -14.94 9.06 -10.19
C LEU A 333 -15.10 9.40 -11.68
N ASP A 334 -14.16 10.15 -12.23
CA ASP A 334 -14.05 10.52 -13.65
C ASP A 334 -14.04 9.32 -14.60
N VAL A 335 -13.47 8.22 -14.18
CA VAL A 335 -13.37 6.98 -14.97
C VAL A 335 -14.74 6.42 -15.36
N LEU A 336 -15.77 6.64 -14.55
CA LEU A 336 -17.12 6.13 -14.79
C LEU A 336 -17.95 7.02 -15.74
N SER A 337 -17.41 8.15 -16.19
CA SER A 337 -18.12 9.13 -17.03
C SER A 337 -18.60 8.59 -18.39
N TYR A 338 -18.06 7.46 -18.86
CA TYR A 338 -18.47 6.84 -20.10
C TYR A 338 -19.72 5.95 -19.98
N MET A 339 -20.10 5.54 -18.75
CA MET A 339 -21.19 4.60 -18.51
C MET A 339 -22.57 5.27 -18.58
N ASP A 340 -23.54 4.60 -19.20
CA ASP A 340 -24.96 4.97 -19.14
C ASP A 340 -25.59 4.53 -17.81
N LYS A 341 -25.23 3.34 -17.35
CA LYS A 341 -25.62 2.76 -16.09
C LYS A 341 -24.41 2.24 -15.35
N ILE A 342 -24.26 2.65 -14.11
CA ILE A 342 -23.12 2.29 -13.26
C ILE A 342 -23.51 1.15 -12.35
N PRO A 343 -22.89 -0.03 -12.48
CA PRO A 343 -23.16 -1.16 -11.60
C PRO A 343 -22.58 -0.93 -10.21
N VAL A 344 -23.28 -1.38 -9.18
CA VAL A 344 -22.88 -1.36 -7.76
C VAL A 344 -23.18 -2.72 -7.16
N CYS A 345 -22.22 -3.37 -6.54
CA CYS A 345 -22.44 -4.59 -5.76
C CYS A 345 -22.93 -4.19 -4.35
N THR A 346 -24.24 -4.31 -4.13
CA THR A 346 -24.89 -3.84 -2.90
C THR A 346 -24.90 -4.88 -1.78
N HIS A 347 -25.01 -6.16 -2.12
CA HIS A 347 -25.07 -7.29 -1.21
C HIS A 347 -24.41 -8.52 -1.84
N TYR A 348 -24.18 -9.54 -1.01
CA TYR A 348 -23.83 -10.88 -1.50
C TYR A 348 -24.99 -11.85 -1.32
N LEU A 349 -25.08 -12.82 -2.20
CA LEU A 349 -25.91 -14.01 -2.05
C LEU A 349 -25.03 -15.15 -1.57
N LEU A 350 -25.26 -15.63 -0.35
CA LEU A 350 -24.52 -16.73 0.24
C LEU A 350 -25.49 -17.83 0.66
N ASN A 351 -25.36 -19.03 0.07
CA ASN A 351 -26.26 -20.16 0.30
C ASN A 351 -27.75 -19.84 0.04
N GLY A 352 -28.06 -18.91 -0.87
CA GLY A 352 -29.42 -18.49 -1.22
C GLY A 352 -29.98 -17.34 -0.39
N GLU A 353 -29.27 -16.89 0.65
CA GLU A 353 -29.64 -15.77 1.50
C GLU A 353 -28.83 -14.52 1.18
N GLN A 354 -29.46 -13.36 1.19
CA GLN A 354 -28.81 -12.07 1.04
C GLN A 354 -28.08 -11.69 2.32
N THR A 355 -26.84 -11.19 2.19
CA THR A 355 -26.05 -10.66 3.31
C THR A 355 -25.33 -9.38 2.93
N ASP A 356 -25.25 -8.46 3.85
CA ASP A 356 -24.45 -7.23 3.81
C ASP A 356 -23.18 -7.33 4.66
N ARG A 357 -22.98 -8.47 5.32
CA ARG A 357 -21.78 -8.77 6.10
C ARG A 357 -20.71 -9.42 5.24
N PHE A 358 -19.48 -8.97 5.36
CA PHE A 358 -18.35 -9.57 4.66
C PHE A 358 -18.07 -10.98 5.21
N PRO A 359 -18.16 -12.03 4.38
CA PRO A 359 -18.04 -13.41 4.85
C PRO A 359 -16.57 -13.78 5.14
N PHE A 360 -16.40 -14.83 5.93
CA PHE A 360 -15.09 -15.47 6.11
C PHE A 360 -14.49 -15.91 4.76
N PRO A 361 -13.15 -15.83 4.57
CA PRO A 361 -12.51 -16.06 3.26
C PRO A 361 -12.92 -17.34 2.51
N SER A 362 -13.12 -18.44 3.24
CA SER A 362 -13.57 -19.70 2.60
C SER A 362 -15.01 -19.61 2.06
N ALA A 363 -15.86 -18.79 2.66
CA ALA A 363 -17.23 -18.60 2.21
C ALA A 363 -17.32 -17.61 1.02
N LEU A 364 -16.38 -16.67 0.91
CA LEU A 364 -16.32 -15.73 -0.22
C LEU A 364 -16.26 -16.43 -1.58
N LYS A 365 -15.62 -17.60 -1.67
CA LYS A 365 -15.54 -18.40 -2.91
C LYS A 365 -16.93 -18.87 -3.41
N LYS A 366 -17.93 -18.88 -2.54
CA LYS A 366 -19.31 -19.31 -2.83
C LYS A 366 -20.27 -18.13 -2.94
N ALA A 367 -19.85 -16.95 -2.54
CA ALA A 367 -20.66 -15.75 -2.60
C ALA A 367 -20.88 -15.31 -4.05
N LYS A 368 -22.09 -14.80 -4.33
CA LYS A 368 -22.44 -14.18 -5.62
C LYS A 368 -22.82 -12.73 -5.40
N PRO A 369 -22.44 -11.81 -6.29
CA PRO A 369 -22.79 -10.41 -6.15
C PRO A 369 -24.28 -10.17 -6.46
N VAL A 370 -24.90 -9.27 -5.72
CA VAL A 370 -26.20 -8.65 -6.07
C VAL A 370 -25.88 -7.27 -6.61
N ILE A 371 -26.18 -7.04 -7.89
CA ILE A 371 -25.84 -5.83 -8.60
C ILE A 371 -27.09 -4.96 -8.79
N GLU A 372 -26.97 -3.70 -8.39
CA GLU A 372 -27.93 -2.64 -8.70
C GLU A 372 -27.28 -1.63 -9.66
N TYR A 373 -28.08 -0.93 -10.45
CA TYR A 373 -27.60 0.00 -11.45
C TYR A 373 -28.05 1.42 -11.17
N PHE A 374 -27.10 2.35 -11.19
CA PHE A 374 -27.30 3.78 -11.01
C PHE A 374 -27.20 4.48 -12.34
N ASP A 375 -27.84 5.63 -12.48
CA ASP A 375 -27.69 6.48 -13.66
C ASP A 375 -26.29 7.04 -13.78
N GLY A 376 -25.70 6.90 -14.96
CA GLY A 376 -24.43 7.53 -15.28
C GLY A 376 -24.63 9.02 -15.60
N TRP A 377 -23.56 9.78 -15.58
CA TRP A 377 -23.61 11.23 -15.89
C TRP A 377 -23.17 11.58 -17.30
N LYS A 378 -22.50 10.68 -18.02
CA LYS A 378 -22.15 10.81 -19.47
C LYS A 378 -21.53 12.14 -19.86
N CYS A 379 -20.77 12.76 -18.99
CA CYS A 379 -20.04 13.98 -19.28
C CYS A 379 -18.70 14.01 -18.55
N ASP A 380 -17.76 14.76 -19.07
CA ASP A 380 -16.48 15.00 -18.42
C ASP A 380 -16.68 15.80 -17.13
N ILE A 381 -16.13 15.28 -16.03
CA ILE A 381 -16.15 15.91 -14.71
C ILE A 381 -14.76 16.32 -14.23
N SER A 382 -13.73 16.18 -15.06
CA SER A 382 -12.34 16.46 -14.68
C SER A 382 -12.09 17.92 -14.27
N GLY A 383 -12.93 18.82 -14.77
CA GLY A 383 -12.92 20.25 -14.43
C GLY A 383 -13.62 20.62 -13.12
N ALA A 384 -14.34 19.70 -12.47
CA ALA A 384 -15.03 20.00 -11.20
C ALA A 384 -14.04 20.31 -10.07
N ARG A 385 -14.30 21.34 -9.29
CA ARG A 385 -13.49 21.76 -8.12
C ARG A 385 -14.35 21.95 -6.88
N THR A 386 -15.65 22.11 -7.03
CA THR A 386 -16.63 22.21 -5.96
C THR A 386 -17.66 21.08 -6.08
N TRP A 387 -18.37 20.82 -5.00
CA TRP A 387 -19.45 19.82 -4.99
C TRP A 387 -20.55 20.12 -6.01
N ASP A 388 -20.87 21.40 -6.20
CA ASP A 388 -21.95 21.84 -7.11
C ASP A 388 -21.57 21.77 -8.59
N ASP A 389 -20.26 21.65 -8.92
CA ASP A 389 -19.79 21.41 -10.27
C ASP A 389 -20.08 19.97 -10.74
N LEU A 390 -20.30 19.04 -9.80
CA LEU A 390 -20.59 17.66 -10.14
C LEU A 390 -22.03 17.50 -10.67
N PRO A 391 -22.25 16.73 -11.75
CA PRO A 391 -23.58 16.35 -12.19
C PRO A 391 -24.39 15.71 -11.07
N LYS A 392 -25.70 15.94 -11.09
CA LYS A 392 -26.60 15.42 -10.06
C LYS A 392 -26.49 13.89 -9.88
N ALA A 393 -26.40 13.15 -10.99
CA ALA A 393 -26.22 11.69 -10.95
C ALA A 393 -24.91 11.28 -10.24
N ALA A 394 -23.80 12.02 -10.48
CA ALA A 394 -22.55 11.77 -9.77
C ALA A 394 -22.64 12.09 -8.27
N GLN A 395 -23.32 13.19 -7.92
CA GLN A 395 -23.58 13.52 -6.51
C GLN A 395 -24.44 12.44 -5.82
N GLU A 396 -25.47 11.94 -6.49
CA GLU A 396 -26.34 10.87 -5.97
C GLU A 396 -25.58 9.57 -5.77
N TYR A 397 -24.71 9.22 -6.72
CA TYR A 397 -23.81 8.04 -6.60
C TYR A 397 -22.89 8.15 -5.39
N VAL A 398 -22.20 9.29 -5.21
CA VAL A 398 -21.31 9.53 -4.06
C VAL A 398 -22.08 9.49 -2.74
N LYS A 399 -23.26 10.14 -2.66
CA LYS A 399 -24.12 10.13 -1.45
C LYS A 399 -24.62 8.72 -1.13
N TYR A 400 -24.94 7.93 -2.15
CA TYR A 400 -25.34 6.54 -1.94
C TYR A 400 -24.22 5.72 -1.32
N ILE A 401 -23.00 5.79 -1.88
CA ILE A 401 -21.84 5.09 -1.32
C ILE A 401 -21.61 5.52 0.13
N GLU A 402 -21.53 6.82 0.39
CA GLU A 402 -21.33 7.40 1.72
C GLU A 402 -22.31 6.83 2.75
N LYS A 403 -23.60 6.80 2.39
CA LYS A 403 -24.67 6.25 3.24
C LYS A 403 -24.48 4.76 3.50
N GLN A 404 -24.11 3.98 2.47
CA GLN A 404 -24.00 2.52 2.58
C GLN A 404 -22.78 2.08 3.38
N ILE A 405 -21.66 2.78 3.25
CA ILE A 405 -20.42 2.45 3.98
C ILE A 405 -20.40 3.07 5.40
N GLY A 406 -21.30 4.00 5.71
CA GLY A 406 -21.42 4.61 7.03
C GLY A 406 -20.25 5.52 7.41
N CYS A 407 -19.51 6.08 6.44
CA CYS A 407 -18.36 6.93 6.67
C CYS A 407 -18.41 8.13 5.70
N PRO A 408 -18.17 9.37 6.17
CA PRO A 408 -18.26 10.56 5.33
C PRO A 408 -17.20 10.54 4.20
N ILE A 409 -17.64 10.82 2.97
CA ILE A 409 -16.75 11.00 1.83
C ILE A 409 -16.35 12.47 1.77
N LYS A 410 -15.16 12.79 2.26
CA LYS A 410 -14.63 14.15 2.35
C LYS A 410 -13.94 14.61 1.06
N TYR A 411 -13.29 13.69 0.36
CA TYR A 411 -12.51 13.98 -0.84
C TYR A 411 -13.05 13.17 -2.02
N VAL A 412 -13.33 13.81 -3.15
CA VAL A 412 -13.78 13.16 -4.39
C VAL A 412 -12.83 13.53 -5.53
N SER A 413 -12.07 12.55 -5.99
CA SER A 413 -11.11 12.74 -7.08
C SER A 413 -11.80 12.61 -8.44
N VAL A 414 -11.59 13.59 -9.30
CA VAL A 414 -12.19 13.73 -10.62
C VAL A 414 -11.17 13.74 -11.77
N GLY A 415 -9.93 13.39 -11.49
CA GLY A 415 -8.83 13.31 -12.47
C GLY A 415 -7.54 12.86 -11.79
N PRO A 416 -6.44 12.65 -12.55
CA PRO A 416 -5.17 12.17 -12.02
C PRO A 416 -4.30 13.27 -11.38
N GLU A 417 -4.50 14.55 -11.73
CA GLU A 417 -3.69 15.66 -11.26
C GLU A 417 -3.98 15.96 -9.78
N ARG A 418 -3.01 16.59 -9.11
CA ARG A 418 -3.06 16.91 -7.67
C ARG A 418 -4.30 17.74 -7.32
N ASP A 419 -4.65 18.73 -8.15
CA ASP A 419 -5.77 19.66 -7.96
C ASP A 419 -7.12 19.15 -8.48
N SER A 420 -7.16 18.00 -9.18
CA SER A 420 -8.38 17.39 -9.71
C SER A 420 -9.17 16.68 -8.59
N ILE A 421 -9.59 17.45 -7.60
CA ILE A 421 -10.27 16.96 -6.39
C ILE A 421 -11.35 17.95 -5.93
N VAL A 422 -12.48 17.42 -5.53
CA VAL A 422 -13.57 18.14 -4.85
C VAL A 422 -13.48 17.83 -3.36
N ILE A 423 -13.40 18.83 -2.52
CA ILE A 423 -13.41 18.71 -1.05
C ILE A 423 -14.81 19.09 -0.56
N ARG A 424 -15.40 18.24 0.31
CA ARG A 424 -16.75 18.38 0.85
C ARG A 424 -16.72 18.82 2.32
#